data_19ff59a3cc4adb76ab5bb195efada94f
#
_entry.id   19ff59a3cc4adb76ab5bb195efada94f
#
_cell.length_a   1.000
_cell.length_b   1.000
_cell.length_c   1.000
_cell.angle_alpha   90.00
_cell.angle_beta   90.00
_cell.angle_gamma   90.00
#
_symmetry.space_group_name_H-M   'P 1'
#
loop_
_entity.id
_entity.type
_entity.pdbx_description
1 polymer ?
#
loop_
_entity_poly.entity_id
_entity_poly.type
_entity_poly.pdbx_seq_one_letter_code
_entity_poly.pdbx_strand_id
1 'polypeptide(L)'
;MNLSKFNQNTKYDREKVNKADNYEFLNENYCKKGQIVLAGDSITELYNMELFDDYTARTGKLVYNRGISGDTSNRLLGRFERNVLNLEPTTIALLIGTNDLNQGANTQYIIGNTEKLIRLAKEKCPGVNIILEALYPINTLINSQGRRHNHVIRDLNKGLEGLAAMMGVEFVDMTELLADKYGILRKKYTYDGLHVNAPAYELITGAIMPYFK
;
A
#
# COMPACT_ATOMS: atom_id res chain seq x y z
N MET A 1 -20.50 -33.08 -4.95
CA MET A 1 -19.97 -31.74 -4.73
C MET A 1 -18.96 -31.83 -3.60
N ASN A 2 -17.68 -31.63 -3.88
CA ASN A 2 -16.59 -32.00 -2.95
C ASN A 2 -16.27 -30.80 -2.05
N LEU A 3 -16.71 -30.83 -0.79
CA LEU A 3 -16.59 -29.80 0.23
C LEU A 3 -15.15 -29.62 0.80
N SER A 4 -14.18 -30.46 0.35
CA SER A 4 -12.84 -30.46 0.94
C SER A 4 -11.87 -29.39 0.37
N LYS A 5 -12.23 -28.66 -0.67
CA LYS A 5 -11.41 -27.55 -1.21
C LYS A 5 -11.74 -26.17 -0.62
N PHE A 6 -12.74 -26.09 0.26
CA PHE A 6 -13.20 -24.81 0.86
C PHE A 6 -12.45 -24.42 2.14
N ASN A 7 -11.60 -25.27 2.73
CA ASN A 7 -11.24 -25.16 4.15
C ASN A 7 -9.86 -24.57 4.49
N GLN A 8 -9.02 -24.18 3.54
CA GLN A 8 -7.74 -23.52 3.87
C GLN A 8 -7.69 -22.00 3.54
N ASN A 9 -8.50 -21.53 2.62
CA ASN A 9 -8.63 -20.10 2.31
C ASN A 9 -9.63 -19.37 3.24
N THR A 10 -10.50 -20.08 3.93
CA THR A 10 -11.69 -19.49 4.58
C THR A 10 -11.39 -18.73 5.87
N LYS A 11 -10.40 -19.13 6.69
CA LYS A 11 -10.09 -18.38 7.93
C LYS A 11 -9.41 -17.05 7.59
N TYR A 12 -8.41 -17.11 6.74
CA TYR A 12 -7.65 -15.93 6.31
C TYR A 12 -8.51 -14.95 5.48
N ASP A 13 -9.39 -15.45 4.63
CA ASP A 13 -10.32 -14.61 3.87
C ASP A 13 -11.43 -14.03 4.76
N ARG A 14 -11.91 -14.75 5.79
CA ARG A 14 -12.85 -14.21 6.77
C ARG A 14 -12.24 -13.10 7.63
N GLU A 15 -10.98 -13.25 8.07
CA GLU A 15 -10.30 -12.21 8.84
C GLU A 15 -10.15 -10.92 8.02
N LYS A 16 -9.90 -11.02 6.71
CA LYS A 16 -9.81 -9.87 5.81
C LYS A 16 -11.14 -9.20 5.53
N VAL A 17 -12.18 -9.99 5.30
CA VAL A 17 -13.55 -9.48 5.15
C VAL A 17 -13.94 -8.75 6.42
N ASN A 18 -13.73 -9.35 7.60
CA ASN A 18 -14.02 -8.71 8.88
C ASN A 18 -13.26 -7.40 9.06
N LYS A 19 -12.01 -7.30 8.58
CA LYS A 19 -11.22 -6.07 8.69
C LYS A 19 -11.72 -4.99 7.74
N ALA A 20 -12.10 -5.34 6.52
CA ALA A 20 -12.70 -4.41 5.58
C ALA A 20 -14.07 -3.88 6.08
N ASP A 21 -14.87 -4.74 6.69
CA ASP A 21 -16.15 -4.36 7.29
C ASP A 21 -15.95 -3.47 8.54
N ASN A 22 -14.92 -3.74 9.35
CA ASN A 22 -14.54 -2.86 10.45
C ASN A 22 -14.09 -1.47 9.97
N TYR A 23 -13.33 -1.41 8.88
CA TYR A 23 -12.94 -0.12 8.30
C TYR A 23 -14.15 0.66 7.77
N GLU A 24 -15.11 -0.01 7.14
CA GLU A 24 -16.37 0.60 6.69
C GLU A 24 -17.13 1.17 7.88
N PHE A 25 -17.34 0.37 8.93
CA PHE A 25 -17.99 0.81 10.17
C PHE A 25 -17.30 2.03 10.81
N LEU A 26 -15.94 2.02 10.87
CA LEU A 26 -15.17 3.14 11.40
C LEU A 26 -15.31 4.38 10.53
N ASN A 27 -15.29 4.21 9.20
CA ASN A 27 -15.47 5.32 8.26
C ASN A 27 -16.81 6.02 8.46
N GLU A 28 -17.88 5.25 8.63
CA GLU A 28 -19.25 5.77 8.77
C GLU A 28 -19.50 6.45 10.12
N ASN A 29 -18.88 5.96 11.20
CA ASN A 29 -19.27 6.35 12.55
C ASN A 29 -18.24 7.24 13.27
N TYR A 30 -16.95 7.17 12.90
CA TYR A 30 -15.89 7.80 13.70
C TYR A 30 -14.88 8.60 12.89
N CYS A 31 -14.77 8.38 11.57
CA CYS A 31 -13.78 9.05 10.76
C CYS A 31 -14.29 10.36 10.17
N LYS A 32 -13.42 11.35 10.10
CA LYS A 32 -13.69 12.62 9.41
C LYS A 32 -13.36 12.47 7.92
N LYS A 33 -14.24 12.97 7.06
CA LYS A 33 -13.96 13.09 5.63
C LYS A 33 -12.89 14.15 5.34
N GLY A 34 -12.32 14.11 4.15
CA GLY A 34 -11.35 15.13 3.71
C GLY A 34 -9.99 15.02 4.38
N GLN A 35 -9.60 13.82 4.79
CA GLN A 35 -8.33 13.54 5.46
C GLN A 35 -7.36 12.81 4.53
N ILE A 36 -6.20 12.40 5.07
CA ILE A 36 -5.20 11.62 4.36
C ILE A 36 -5.47 10.13 4.61
N VAL A 37 -5.38 9.30 3.58
CA VAL A 37 -5.59 7.86 3.67
C VAL A 37 -4.39 7.10 3.11
N LEU A 38 -3.82 6.21 3.92
CA LEU A 38 -2.84 5.23 3.48
C LEU A 38 -3.60 3.97 3.03
N ALA A 39 -3.40 3.53 1.79
CA ALA A 39 -4.09 2.39 1.20
C ALA A 39 -3.08 1.36 0.68
N GLY A 40 -3.25 0.09 1.07
CA GLY A 40 -2.32 -0.95 0.65
C GLY A 40 -2.52 -2.28 1.37
N ASP A 41 -1.43 -3.03 1.48
CA ASP A 41 -1.38 -4.37 2.07
C ASP A 41 -0.78 -4.38 3.50
N SER A 42 -0.04 -5.46 3.87
CA SER A 42 0.58 -5.58 5.19
C SER A 42 1.63 -4.50 5.48
N ILE A 43 2.35 -4.02 4.46
CA ILE A 43 3.33 -2.96 4.65
C ILE A 43 2.62 -1.66 5.06
N THR A 44 1.48 -1.36 4.46
CA THR A 44 0.65 -0.24 4.90
C THR A 44 -0.01 -0.52 6.25
N GLU A 45 -0.55 -1.73 6.48
CA GLU A 45 -1.23 -2.07 7.73
C GLU A 45 -0.34 -1.91 8.95
N LEU A 46 0.94 -2.31 8.85
CA LEU A 46 1.92 -2.28 9.94
C LEU A 46 2.55 -0.90 10.18
N TYR A 47 2.09 0.12 9.48
CA TYR A 47 2.64 1.47 9.61
C TYR A 47 2.48 2.01 11.03
N ASN A 48 3.55 2.54 11.60
CA ASN A 48 3.55 3.20 12.90
C ASN A 48 2.88 4.58 12.79
N MET A 49 1.61 4.66 13.17
CA MET A 49 0.78 5.86 12.98
C MET A 49 1.24 7.05 13.81
N GLU A 50 1.95 6.81 14.91
CA GLU A 50 2.58 7.83 15.77
C GLU A 50 3.57 8.72 14.99
N LEU A 51 4.12 8.22 13.89
CA LEU A 51 5.00 9.01 13.02
C LEU A 51 4.30 10.20 12.34
N PHE A 52 2.97 10.23 12.37
CA PHE A 52 2.17 11.34 11.82
C PHE A 52 1.64 12.32 12.88
N ASP A 53 1.91 12.10 14.17
CA ASP A 53 1.39 12.93 15.25
C ASP A 53 1.80 14.40 15.11
N ASP A 54 3.07 14.63 14.82
CA ASP A 54 3.62 16.00 14.57
C ASP A 54 2.97 16.66 13.35
N TYR A 55 2.74 15.91 12.28
CA TYR A 55 2.06 16.40 11.09
C TYR A 55 0.61 16.79 11.42
N THR A 56 -0.10 15.90 12.12
CA THR A 56 -1.48 16.12 12.56
C THR A 56 -1.58 17.33 13.49
N ALA A 57 -0.66 17.47 14.46
CA ALA A 57 -0.63 18.60 15.38
C ALA A 57 -0.42 19.96 14.66
N ARG A 58 0.43 19.99 13.63
CA ARG A 58 0.73 21.22 12.88
C ARG A 58 -0.33 21.60 11.86
N THR A 59 -0.99 20.61 11.23
CA THR A 59 -1.87 20.84 10.09
C THR A 59 -3.35 20.66 10.40
N GLY A 60 -3.68 19.99 11.50
CA GLY A 60 -5.03 19.55 11.82
C GLY A 60 -5.56 18.41 10.95
N LYS A 61 -4.76 17.91 9.99
CA LYS A 61 -5.11 16.78 9.12
C LYS A 61 -4.82 15.46 9.81
N LEU A 62 -5.79 14.57 9.79
CA LEU A 62 -5.63 13.20 10.27
C LEU A 62 -5.10 12.29 9.17
N VAL A 63 -4.39 11.25 9.56
CA VAL A 63 -3.94 10.18 8.66
C VAL A 63 -4.62 8.88 9.04
N TYR A 64 -5.39 8.29 8.13
CA TYR A 64 -6.08 7.03 8.35
C TYR A 64 -5.37 5.89 7.63
N ASN A 65 -5.08 4.82 8.35
CA ASN A 65 -4.53 3.60 7.78
C ASN A 65 -5.68 2.68 7.32
N ARG A 66 -5.64 2.26 6.05
CA ARG A 66 -6.59 1.33 5.43
C ARG A 66 -5.85 0.17 4.74
N GLY A 67 -4.68 -0.18 5.27
CA GLY A 67 -3.93 -1.38 4.87
C GLY A 67 -4.60 -2.67 5.36
N ILE A 68 -4.55 -3.74 4.56
CA ILE A 68 -4.97 -5.09 4.96
C ILE A 68 -3.91 -6.10 4.52
N SER A 69 -3.34 -6.81 5.50
CA SER A 69 -2.28 -7.80 5.26
C SER A 69 -2.66 -8.83 4.21
N GLY A 70 -1.73 -9.06 3.27
CA GLY A 70 -1.90 -10.02 2.18
C GLY A 70 -2.86 -9.58 1.08
N ASP A 71 -3.31 -8.33 1.07
CA ASP A 71 -4.06 -7.81 -0.08
C ASP A 71 -3.23 -7.80 -1.34
N THR A 72 -3.88 -8.14 -2.43
CA THR A 72 -3.39 -7.94 -3.80
C THR A 72 -4.04 -6.69 -4.40
N SER A 73 -3.52 -6.24 -5.52
CA SER A 73 -4.09 -5.11 -6.26
C SER A 73 -5.59 -5.30 -6.58
N ASN A 74 -6.00 -6.52 -6.92
CA ASN A 74 -7.40 -6.85 -7.18
C ASN A 74 -8.26 -6.85 -5.90
N ARG A 75 -7.74 -7.33 -4.77
CA ARG A 75 -8.48 -7.31 -3.49
C ARG A 75 -8.66 -5.88 -2.99
N LEU A 76 -7.60 -5.06 -3.06
CA LEU A 76 -7.71 -3.64 -2.74
C LEU A 76 -8.75 -2.95 -3.62
N LEU A 77 -8.76 -3.22 -4.94
CA LEU A 77 -9.74 -2.66 -5.86
C LEU A 77 -11.18 -3.00 -5.43
N GLY A 78 -11.43 -4.24 -5.01
CA GLY A 78 -12.76 -4.71 -4.58
C GLY A 78 -13.30 -4.04 -3.31
N ARG A 79 -12.44 -3.41 -2.48
CA ARG A 79 -12.82 -2.69 -1.25
C ARG A 79 -12.50 -1.20 -1.27
N PHE A 80 -11.94 -0.71 -2.38
CA PHE A 80 -11.34 0.63 -2.45
C PHE A 80 -12.37 1.73 -2.21
N GLU A 81 -13.55 1.64 -2.82
CA GLU A 81 -14.62 2.60 -2.63
C GLU A 81 -15.06 2.67 -1.17
N ARG A 82 -15.48 1.55 -0.57
CA ARG A 82 -16.02 1.52 0.78
C ARG A 82 -15.00 1.84 1.89
N ASN A 83 -13.73 1.43 1.70
CA ASN A 83 -12.72 1.60 2.74
C ASN A 83 -11.86 2.86 2.58
N VAL A 84 -11.72 3.39 1.37
CA VAL A 84 -10.83 4.53 1.09
C VAL A 84 -11.62 5.73 0.58
N LEU A 85 -12.37 5.58 -0.52
CA LEU A 85 -12.97 6.72 -1.21
C LEU A 85 -14.18 7.31 -0.48
N ASN A 86 -14.94 6.50 0.29
CA ASN A 86 -16.05 7.00 1.13
C ASN A 86 -15.58 7.96 2.24
N LEU A 87 -14.27 8.03 2.53
CA LEU A 87 -13.67 9.06 3.37
C LEU A 87 -13.44 10.40 2.65
N GLU A 88 -13.72 10.48 1.34
CA GLU A 88 -13.51 11.66 0.50
C GLU A 88 -12.10 12.26 0.73
N PRO A 89 -11.02 11.44 0.60
CA PRO A 89 -9.69 11.85 1.01
C PRO A 89 -9.17 13.03 0.18
N THR A 90 -8.40 13.94 0.82
CA THR A 90 -7.62 14.94 0.09
C THR A 90 -6.33 14.37 -0.47
N THR A 91 -5.78 13.35 0.18
CA THR A 91 -4.57 12.64 -0.28
C THR A 91 -4.72 11.14 -0.04
N ILE A 92 -4.30 10.35 -1.02
CA ILE A 92 -4.16 8.89 -0.91
C ILE A 92 -2.69 8.54 -1.14
N ALA A 93 -2.04 7.89 -0.16
CA ALA A 93 -0.77 7.20 -0.36
C ALA A 93 -1.06 5.72 -0.66
N LEU A 94 -0.65 5.25 -1.82
CA LEU A 94 -1.00 3.94 -2.38
C LEU A 94 0.24 3.08 -2.57
N LEU A 95 0.31 1.97 -1.82
CA LEU A 95 1.35 0.95 -1.93
C LEU A 95 0.72 -0.44 -2.08
N ILE A 96 0.79 -1.05 -3.26
CA ILE A 96 0.18 -2.36 -3.53
C ILE A 96 0.92 -3.11 -4.64
N GLY A 97 0.94 -4.46 -4.58
CA GLY A 97 1.48 -5.30 -5.65
C GLY A 97 2.47 -6.37 -5.20
N THR A 98 3.06 -6.26 -4.00
CA THR A 98 4.03 -7.25 -3.53
C THR A 98 3.41 -8.64 -3.35
N ASN A 99 2.14 -8.72 -2.95
CA ASN A 99 1.42 -9.99 -2.82
C ASN A 99 0.97 -10.55 -4.17
N ASP A 100 0.70 -9.72 -5.15
CA ASP A 100 0.45 -10.12 -6.53
C ASP A 100 1.66 -10.86 -7.10
N LEU A 101 2.87 -10.30 -6.94
CA LEU A 101 4.12 -10.95 -7.35
C LEU A 101 4.30 -12.31 -6.67
N ASN A 102 4.00 -12.41 -5.37
CA ASN A 102 4.09 -13.68 -4.64
C ASN A 102 3.10 -14.73 -5.17
N GLN A 103 1.93 -14.31 -5.64
CA GLN A 103 0.93 -15.17 -6.26
C GLN A 103 1.23 -15.48 -7.74
N GLY A 104 2.30 -14.90 -8.30
CA GLY A 104 2.76 -15.15 -9.68
C GLY A 104 2.06 -14.30 -10.73
N ALA A 105 1.44 -13.20 -10.33
CA ALA A 105 0.90 -12.24 -11.28
C ALA A 105 2.04 -11.55 -12.05
N ASN A 106 1.80 -11.24 -13.33
CA ASN A 106 2.74 -10.45 -14.12
C ASN A 106 2.63 -8.93 -13.81
N THR A 107 3.64 -8.19 -14.19
CA THR A 107 3.73 -6.75 -13.92
C THR A 107 2.60 -5.95 -14.59
N GLN A 108 2.20 -6.32 -15.82
CA GLN A 108 1.13 -5.66 -16.55
C GLN A 108 -0.22 -5.77 -15.85
N TYR A 109 -0.51 -6.92 -15.23
CA TYR A 109 -1.72 -7.11 -14.44
C TYR A 109 -1.77 -6.16 -13.23
N ILE A 110 -0.64 -6.03 -12.53
CA ILE A 110 -0.51 -5.15 -11.35
C ILE A 110 -0.66 -3.69 -11.77
N ILE A 111 0.04 -3.27 -12.82
CA ILE A 111 -0.04 -1.91 -13.38
C ILE A 111 -1.48 -1.59 -13.81
N GLY A 112 -2.15 -2.51 -14.52
CA GLY A 112 -3.53 -2.32 -14.95
C GLY A 112 -4.53 -2.20 -13.78
N ASN A 113 -4.33 -2.93 -12.69
CA ASN A 113 -5.17 -2.77 -11.51
C ASN A 113 -4.86 -1.46 -10.76
N THR A 114 -3.59 -1.06 -10.69
CA THR A 114 -3.18 0.23 -10.12
C THR A 114 -3.77 1.40 -10.92
N GLU A 115 -3.77 1.30 -12.24
CA GLU A 115 -4.44 2.29 -13.10
C GLU A 115 -5.93 2.41 -12.77
N LYS A 116 -6.64 1.29 -12.60
CA LYS A 116 -8.07 1.29 -12.22
C LYS A 116 -8.28 1.96 -10.86
N LEU A 117 -7.41 1.70 -9.86
CA LEU A 117 -7.47 2.35 -8.55
C LEU A 117 -7.32 3.88 -8.68
N ILE A 118 -6.34 4.34 -9.45
CA ILE A 118 -6.11 5.78 -9.69
C ILE A 118 -7.30 6.42 -10.42
N ARG A 119 -7.82 5.77 -11.47
CA ARG A 119 -8.99 6.28 -12.22
C ARG A 119 -10.21 6.39 -11.33
N LEU A 120 -10.51 5.35 -10.55
CA LEU A 120 -11.63 5.34 -9.61
C LEU A 120 -11.49 6.43 -8.54
N ALA A 121 -10.27 6.64 -8.01
CA ALA A 121 -10.02 7.71 -7.05
C ALA A 121 -10.29 9.10 -7.66
N LYS A 122 -9.80 9.37 -8.86
CA LYS A 122 -10.02 10.65 -9.55
C LYS A 122 -11.48 10.89 -9.94
N GLU A 123 -12.21 9.82 -10.27
CA GLU A 123 -13.63 9.89 -10.59
C GLU A 123 -14.48 10.21 -9.36
N LYS A 124 -14.23 9.48 -8.24
CA LYS A 124 -15.06 9.58 -7.03
C LYS A 124 -14.65 10.74 -6.11
N CYS A 125 -13.39 11.13 -6.14
CA CYS A 125 -12.84 12.21 -5.33
C CYS A 125 -12.12 13.22 -6.24
N PRO A 126 -12.85 14.08 -6.97
CA PRO A 126 -12.24 15.07 -7.86
C PRO A 126 -11.26 15.96 -7.12
N GLY A 127 -10.05 16.10 -7.66
CA GLY A 127 -8.97 16.89 -7.04
C GLY A 127 -8.15 16.15 -5.98
N VAL A 128 -8.45 14.86 -5.71
CA VAL A 128 -7.63 14.06 -4.80
C VAL A 128 -6.17 14.02 -5.25
N ASN A 129 -5.27 14.26 -4.32
CA ASN A 129 -3.84 14.05 -4.52
C ASN A 129 -3.52 12.56 -4.33
N ILE A 130 -2.81 11.95 -5.27
CA ILE A 130 -2.43 10.55 -5.19
C ILE A 130 -0.92 10.45 -5.20
N ILE A 131 -0.38 9.76 -4.20
CA ILE A 131 1.03 9.42 -4.07
C ILE A 131 1.12 7.92 -4.33
N LEU A 132 1.65 7.54 -5.49
CA LEU A 132 1.93 6.15 -5.80
C LEU A 132 3.33 5.82 -5.31
N GLU A 133 3.42 4.91 -4.35
CA GLU A 133 4.70 4.45 -3.82
C GLU A 133 5.24 3.30 -4.66
N ALA A 134 6.54 3.34 -4.96
CA ALA A 134 7.25 2.19 -5.52
C ALA A 134 7.25 1.02 -4.53
N LEU A 135 7.14 -0.21 -5.03
CA LEU A 135 7.32 -1.40 -4.18
C LEU A 135 8.73 -1.40 -3.59
N TYR A 136 8.79 -1.70 -2.29
CA TYR A 136 10.07 -1.72 -1.57
C TYR A 136 10.92 -2.93 -1.97
N PRO A 137 12.26 -2.81 -1.93
CA PRO A 137 13.15 -3.94 -2.13
C PRO A 137 12.94 -5.00 -1.05
N ILE A 138 13.32 -6.22 -1.33
CA ILE A 138 13.28 -7.35 -0.40
C ILE A 138 14.67 -7.86 -0.06
N ASN A 139 14.81 -8.61 1.04
CA ASN A 139 16.05 -9.26 1.44
C ASN A 139 15.88 -10.78 1.50
N THR A 140 16.23 -11.46 0.42
CA THR A 140 16.17 -12.92 0.33
C THR A 140 17.26 -13.65 1.11
N LEU A 141 18.25 -12.93 1.65
CA LEU A 141 19.31 -13.50 2.48
C LEU A 141 18.84 -13.75 3.93
N ILE A 142 17.79 -13.03 4.37
CA ILE A 142 17.21 -13.22 5.70
C ILE A 142 16.21 -14.38 5.67
N ASN A 143 15.33 -14.40 4.67
CA ASN A 143 14.29 -15.40 4.54
C ASN A 143 13.85 -15.54 3.08
N SER A 144 13.28 -16.68 2.72
CA SER A 144 12.67 -16.86 1.41
C SER A 144 11.49 -15.89 1.24
N GLN A 145 11.47 -15.17 0.13
CA GLN A 145 10.42 -14.21 -0.21
C GLN A 145 9.43 -14.77 -1.25
N GLY A 146 9.34 -16.09 -1.33
CA GLY A 146 8.46 -16.76 -2.28
C GLY A 146 8.84 -16.47 -3.73
N ARG A 147 7.88 -16.01 -4.52
CA ARG A 147 8.08 -15.65 -5.94
C ARG A 147 8.51 -14.19 -6.15
N ARG A 148 8.76 -13.44 -5.09
CA ARG A 148 9.24 -12.06 -5.19
C ARG A 148 10.72 -12.02 -5.52
N HIS A 149 11.10 -11.19 -6.47
CA HIS A 149 12.49 -11.00 -6.87
C HIS A 149 12.76 -9.51 -7.10
N ASN A 150 13.88 -8.98 -6.60
CA ASN A 150 14.21 -7.56 -6.71
C ASN A 150 14.30 -7.06 -8.16
N HIS A 151 14.71 -7.89 -9.12
CA HIS A 151 14.71 -7.48 -10.53
C HIS A 151 13.28 -7.29 -11.06
N VAL A 152 12.32 -8.17 -10.70
CA VAL A 152 10.91 -8.02 -11.07
C VAL A 152 10.28 -6.80 -10.39
N ILE A 153 10.62 -6.55 -9.11
CA ILE A 153 10.19 -5.35 -8.39
C ILE A 153 10.67 -4.09 -9.10
N ARG A 154 11.94 -4.03 -9.51
CA ARG A 154 12.47 -2.89 -10.26
C ARG A 154 11.76 -2.67 -11.60
N ASP A 155 11.46 -3.76 -12.33
CA ASP A 155 10.77 -3.66 -13.61
C ASP A 155 9.31 -3.19 -13.42
N LEU A 156 8.64 -3.68 -12.36
CA LEU A 156 7.32 -3.22 -11.98
C LEU A 156 7.35 -1.73 -11.60
N ASN A 157 8.31 -1.30 -10.78
CA ASN A 157 8.43 0.10 -10.34
C ASN A 157 8.64 1.06 -11.52
N LYS A 158 9.44 0.69 -12.54
CA LYS A 158 9.53 1.47 -13.79
C LYS A 158 8.19 1.60 -14.51
N GLY A 159 7.40 0.52 -14.52
CA GLY A 159 6.07 0.56 -15.11
C GLY A 159 5.10 1.43 -14.30
N LEU A 160 5.18 1.40 -12.97
CA LEU A 160 4.37 2.25 -12.08
C LEU A 160 4.77 3.73 -12.18
N GLU A 161 6.06 4.03 -12.34
CA GLU A 161 6.56 5.38 -12.59
C GLU A 161 6.00 5.94 -13.91
N GLY A 162 6.06 5.14 -14.98
CA GLY A 162 5.45 5.50 -16.26
C GLY A 162 3.94 5.71 -16.17
N LEU A 163 3.24 4.86 -15.40
CA LEU A 163 1.82 5.02 -15.11
C LEU A 163 1.53 6.33 -14.35
N ALA A 164 2.32 6.61 -13.31
CA ALA A 164 2.16 7.83 -12.52
C ALA A 164 2.32 9.09 -13.37
N ALA A 165 3.35 9.14 -14.23
CA ALA A 165 3.55 10.22 -15.18
C ALA A 165 2.37 10.37 -16.15
N MET A 166 1.88 9.27 -16.73
CA MET A 166 0.74 9.26 -17.65
C MET A 166 -0.54 9.73 -16.95
N MET A 167 -0.74 9.35 -15.70
CA MET A 167 -1.92 9.67 -14.92
C MET A 167 -1.83 11.03 -14.20
N GLY A 168 -0.67 11.71 -14.23
CA GLY A 168 -0.46 12.96 -13.51
C GLY A 168 -0.67 12.79 -12.00
N VAL A 169 0.01 11.81 -11.39
CA VAL A 169 0.05 11.56 -9.95
C VAL A 169 1.50 11.53 -9.48
N GLU A 170 1.72 11.77 -8.19
CA GLU A 170 3.06 11.74 -7.61
C GLU A 170 3.58 10.30 -7.57
N PHE A 171 4.87 10.09 -7.89
CA PHE A 171 5.54 8.80 -7.73
C PHE A 171 6.70 8.96 -6.76
N VAL A 172 6.73 8.14 -5.72
CA VAL A 172 7.78 8.20 -4.69
C VAL A 172 8.47 6.85 -4.58
N ASP A 173 9.78 6.82 -4.91
CA ASP A 173 10.61 5.62 -4.83
C ASP A 173 11.53 5.69 -3.60
N MET A 174 11.32 4.74 -2.68
CA MET A 174 12.09 4.60 -1.45
C MET A 174 13.32 3.70 -1.61
N THR A 175 13.61 3.20 -2.81
CA THR A 175 14.66 2.19 -3.03
C THR A 175 16.02 2.67 -2.52
N GLU A 176 16.42 3.91 -2.81
CA GLU A 176 17.72 4.46 -2.36
C GLU A 176 17.81 4.59 -0.84
N LEU A 177 16.69 4.88 -0.18
CA LEU A 177 16.63 5.00 1.29
C LEU A 177 16.72 3.64 1.97
N LEU A 178 16.08 2.61 1.38
CA LEU A 178 15.87 1.31 2.02
C LEU A 178 16.90 0.25 1.60
N ALA A 179 17.41 0.31 0.36
CA ALA A 179 18.32 -0.70 -0.18
C ALA A 179 19.80 -0.42 0.13
N ASP A 180 20.58 -1.48 0.11
CA ASP A 180 22.04 -1.42 0.06
C ASP A 180 22.52 -1.18 -1.39
N LYS A 181 23.84 -1.16 -1.56
CA LYS A 181 24.50 -0.98 -2.86
C LYS A 181 24.18 -2.08 -3.90
N TYR A 182 23.59 -3.17 -3.49
CA TYR A 182 23.17 -4.30 -4.34
C TYR A 182 21.67 -4.27 -4.66
N GLY A 183 20.95 -3.27 -4.17
CA GLY A 183 19.50 -3.16 -4.33
C GLY A 183 18.71 -4.12 -3.45
N ILE A 184 19.28 -4.56 -2.32
CA ILE A 184 18.68 -5.48 -1.35
C ILE A 184 18.25 -4.67 -0.13
N LEU A 185 17.04 -4.92 0.38
CA LEU A 185 16.55 -4.28 1.60
C LEU A 185 17.55 -4.47 2.74
N ARG A 186 18.01 -3.36 3.31
CA ARG A 186 19.03 -3.41 4.39
C ARG A 186 18.50 -4.14 5.60
N LYS A 187 19.30 -5.07 6.15
CA LYS A 187 18.94 -5.88 7.32
C LYS A 187 18.45 -5.04 8.52
N LYS A 188 18.99 -3.85 8.70
CA LYS A 188 18.58 -2.95 9.80
C LYS A 188 17.16 -2.39 9.66
N TYR A 189 16.55 -2.54 8.50
CA TYR A 189 15.21 -2.01 8.19
C TYR A 189 14.12 -3.07 8.10
N THR A 190 14.46 -4.34 8.40
CA THR A 190 13.50 -5.45 8.30
C THR A 190 13.81 -6.54 9.30
N TYR A 191 12.78 -7.30 9.71
CA TYR A 191 12.94 -8.48 10.55
C TYR A 191 12.90 -9.78 9.73
N ASP A 192 12.11 -9.80 8.66
CA ASP A 192 11.82 -11.00 7.86
C ASP A 192 12.27 -10.91 6.40
N GLY A 193 12.81 -9.76 6.00
CA GLY A 193 13.28 -9.51 4.63
C GLY A 193 12.21 -8.94 3.69
N LEU A 194 10.98 -8.71 4.16
CA LEU A 194 9.86 -8.14 3.41
C LEU A 194 9.26 -6.92 4.12
N HIS A 195 8.77 -7.13 5.35
CA HIS A 195 8.16 -6.06 6.13
C HIS A 195 9.23 -5.15 6.71
N VAL A 196 8.93 -3.86 6.71
CA VAL A 196 9.86 -2.85 7.23
C VAL A 196 9.56 -2.55 8.71
N ASN A 197 10.55 -2.08 9.43
CA ASN A 197 10.47 -1.75 10.85
C ASN A 197 10.32 -0.23 11.08
N ALA A 198 10.14 0.19 12.34
CA ALA A 198 9.93 1.58 12.70
C ALA A 198 11.00 2.56 12.17
N PRO A 199 12.33 2.27 12.25
CA PRO A 199 13.34 3.13 11.62
C PRO A 199 13.19 3.29 10.10
N ALA A 200 12.69 2.28 9.40
CA ALA A 200 12.40 2.38 7.97
C ALA A 200 11.13 3.20 7.71
N TYR A 201 10.08 2.98 8.52
CA TYR A 201 8.86 3.81 8.42
C TYR A 201 9.14 5.28 8.68
N GLU A 202 10.05 5.63 9.59
CA GLU A 202 10.48 7.02 9.82
C GLU A 202 11.04 7.65 8.52
N LEU A 203 11.92 6.95 7.82
CA LEU A 203 12.46 7.42 6.53
C LEU A 203 11.37 7.55 5.46
N ILE A 204 10.48 6.55 5.37
CA ILE A 204 9.38 6.54 4.42
C ILE A 204 8.44 7.72 4.70
N THR A 205 8.06 7.93 5.97
CA THR A 205 7.22 9.06 6.39
C THR A 205 7.85 10.39 5.97
N GLY A 206 9.15 10.57 6.22
CA GLY A 206 9.87 11.78 5.80
C GLY A 206 9.85 12.00 4.28
N ALA A 207 9.81 10.93 3.50
CA ALA A 207 9.77 11.01 2.04
C ALA A 207 8.37 11.27 1.47
N ILE A 208 7.29 10.76 2.08
CA ILE A 208 5.92 10.93 1.56
C ILE A 208 5.21 12.18 2.10
N MET A 209 5.47 12.58 3.36
CA MET A 209 4.80 13.73 3.98
C MET A 209 4.88 15.04 3.20
N PRO A 210 6.00 15.38 2.50
CA PRO A 210 6.06 16.60 1.69
C PRO A 210 5.00 16.69 0.59
N TYR A 211 4.44 15.57 0.18
CA TYR A 211 3.40 15.48 -0.85
C TYR A 211 1.97 15.50 -0.27
N PHE A 212 1.77 15.51 1.04
CA PHE A 212 0.44 15.56 1.65
C PHE A 212 -0.20 16.95 1.43
N LYS A 213 -1.50 16.95 1.05
CA LYS A 213 -2.29 18.17 0.76
C LYS A 213 -3.57 18.23 1.58
#